data_a4428583b1e97a3d77463805529a3bf4
#
_entry.id   a4428583b1e97a3d77463805529a3bf4
#
_cell.length_a   1.000
_cell.length_b   1.000
_cell.length_c   1.000
_cell.angle_alpha   90.00
_cell.angle_beta   90.00
_cell.angle_gamma   90.00
#
_symmetry.space_group_name_H-M   'P 1'
#
loop_
_entity.id
_entity.type
_entity.pdbx_description
1 polymer ?
#
loop_
_entity_poly.entity_id
_entity_poly.type
_entity_poly.pdbx_seq_one_letter_code
_entity_poly.pdbx_strand_id
1 'polypeptide(L)'
;MNNSVVISHILSKWVIWVIVLILLLAIFIVFSCIKSVRQYRWWTFTLLALMTIYVSVPTIQGVMDIKNGSYITEYVEYYRSDESNTRNSLVASESIQITLNDGTTLILKGARKDLPYGRHTGYVTYAERSKVIIEFTQQDSQ
;
A
#
# COMPACT_ATOMS: atom_id res chain seq x y z
N MET A 1 17.79 -6.37 5.49
CA MET A 1 16.66 -7.15 4.97
C MET A 1 15.34 -6.36 5.02
N ASN A 2 15.07 -5.65 6.09
CA ASN A 2 13.80 -4.90 6.29
C ASN A 2 13.56 -3.79 5.24
N ASN A 3 14.61 -3.08 4.82
CA ASN A 3 14.48 -1.98 3.86
C ASN A 3 14.00 -2.43 2.47
N SER A 4 14.37 -3.64 2.05
CA SER A 4 14.00 -4.16 0.73
C SER A 4 12.49 -4.35 0.57
N VAL A 5 11.78 -4.74 1.63
CA VAL A 5 10.33 -4.93 1.62
C VAL A 5 9.62 -3.59 1.47
N VAL A 6 10.04 -2.58 2.23
CA VAL A 6 9.49 -1.22 2.14
C VAL A 6 9.75 -0.61 0.76
N ILE A 7 10.97 -0.77 0.24
CA ILE A 7 11.34 -0.31 -1.12
C ILE A 7 10.46 -1.00 -2.17
N SER A 8 10.30 -2.32 -2.10
CA SER A 8 9.45 -3.08 -3.04
C SER A 8 8.00 -2.58 -3.03
N HIS A 9 7.46 -2.30 -1.84
CA HIS A 9 6.11 -1.74 -1.71
C HIS A 9 5.99 -0.34 -2.32
N ILE A 10 6.98 0.52 -2.14
CA ILE A 10 7.04 1.85 -2.76
C ILE A 10 7.12 1.70 -4.29
N LEU A 11 8.04 0.88 -4.79
CA LEU A 11 8.24 0.67 -6.22
C LEU A 11 6.98 0.17 -6.93
N SER A 12 6.25 -0.77 -6.33
CA SER A 12 5.00 -1.29 -6.92
C SER A 12 3.96 -0.18 -7.15
N LYS A 13 3.84 0.78 -6.21
CA LYS A 13 2.95 1.94 -6.37
C LYS A 13 3.42 2.90 -7.45
N TRP A 14 4.74 3.11 -7.58
CA TRP A 14 5.30 3.95 -8.63
C TRP A 14 5.10 3.38 -10.02
N VAL A 15 5.19 2.07 -10.19
CA VAL A 15 4.89 1.40 -11.48
C VAL A 15 3.45 1.69 -11.91
N ILE A 16 2.49 1.54 -11.00
CA ILE A 16 1.08 1.84 -11.29
C ILE A 16 0.92 3.33 -11.64
N TRP A 17 1.58 4.21 -10.89
CA TRP A 17 1.51 5.65 -11.15
C TRP A 17 2.05 6.02 -12.54
N VAL A 18 3.17 5.42 -12.97
CA VAL A 18 3.75 5.65 -14.31
C VAL A 18 2.78 5.21 -15.40
N ILE A 19 2.12 4.07 -15.25
CA ILE A 19 1.10 3.60 -16.20
C ILE A 19 -0.05 4.60 -16.29
N VAL A 20 -0.57 5.04 -15.14
CA VAL A 20 -1.65 6.04 -15.11
C VAL A 20 -1.21 7.36 -15.72
N LEU A 21 0.03 7.81 -15.46
CA LEU A 21 0.59 9.01 -16.07
C LEU A 21 0.60 8.94 -17.60
N ILE A 22 1.05 7.83 -18.16
CA ILE A 22 1.10 7.63 -19.63
C ILE A 22 -0.32 7.70 -20.21
N LEU A 23 -1.31 7.04 -19.55
CA LEU A 23 -2.71 7.08 -19.97
C LEU A 23 -3.29 8.49 -19.92
N LEU A 24 -3.05 9.24 -18.85
CA LEU A 24 -3.53 10.62 -18.71
C LEU A 24 -2.88 11.57 -19.74
N LEU A 25 -1.60 11.38 -20.04
CA LEU A 25 -0.94 12.14 -21.12
C LEU A 25 -1.54 11.85 -22.49
N ALA A 26 -1.85 10.59 -22.78
CA ALA A 26 -2.53 10.21 -24.03
C ALA A 26 -3.91 10.88 -24.13
N ILE A 27 -4.72 10.83 -23.06
CA ILE A 27 -6.02 11.50 -22.98
C ILE A 27 -5.89 13.01 -23.15
N PHE A 28 -4.89 13.63 -22.51
CA PHE A 28 -4.62 15.06 -22.65
C PHE A 28 -4.32 15.46 -24.10
N ILE A 29 -3.51 14.66 -24.80
CA ILE A 29 -3.19 14.89 -26.23
C ILE A 29 -4.48 14.83 -27.07
N VAL A 30 -5.31 13.80 -26.88
CA VAL A 30 -6.60 13.65 -27.57
C VAL A 30 -7.51 14.84 -27.30
N PHE A 31 -7.67 15.26 -26.04
CA PHE A 31 -8.49 16.43 -25.69
C PHE A 31 -7.96 17.76 -26.23
N SER A 32 -6.65 17.84 -26.46
CA SER A 32 -6.03 19.02 -27.06
C SER A 32 -6.27 19.11 -28.59
N CYS A 33 -6.37 17.96 -29.26
CA CYS A 33 -6.62 17.88 -30.70
C CYS A 33 -8.08 18.11 -31.11
N ILE A 34 -9.03 17.71 -30.25
CA ILE A 34 -10.49 17.76 -30.56
C ILE A 34 -11.08 19.04 -29.95
N LYS A 35 -11.52 19.97 -30.81
CA LYS A 35 -12.06 21.28 -30.39
C LYS A 35 -13.24 21.18 -29.41
N SER A 36 -14.16 20.22 -29.63
CA SER A 36 -15.38 20.06 -28.81
C SER A 36 -15.13 19.65 -27.37
N VAL A 37 -14.00 18.97 -27.08
CA VAL A 37 -13.64 18.47 -25.73
C VAL A 37 -12.46 19.20 -25.11
N ARG A 38 -11.93 20.22 -25.78
CA ARG A 38 -10.74 20.96 -25.32
C ARG A 38 -10.91 21.59 -23.93
N GLN A 39 -12.15 21.94 -23.55
CA GLN A 39 -12.43 22.49 -22.22
C GLN A 39 -12.17 21.49 -21.08
N TYR A 40 -12.24 20.18 -21.34
CA TYR A 40 -12.03 19.13 -20.34
C TYR A 40 -10.55 18.81 -20.06
N ARG A 41 -9.61 19.37 -20.83
CA ARG A 41 -8.17 19.13 -20.64
C ARG A 41 -7.67 19.46 -19.21
N TRP A 42 -8.29 20.44 -18.58
CA TRP A 42 -7.93 20.85 -17.21
C TRP A 42 -8.24 19.77 -16.16
N TRP A 43 -9.27 18.95 -16.40
CA TRP A 43 -9.59 17.83 -15.54
C TRP A 43 -8.46 16.78 -15.47
N THR A 44 -7.72 16.60 -16.56
CA THR A 44 -6.57 15.69 -16.59
C THR A 44 -5.45 16.17 -15.67
N PHE A 45 -5.21 17.47 -15.57
CA PHE A 45 -4.24 18.04 -14.63
C PHE A 45 -4.67 17.87 -13.17
N THR A 46 -5.95 18.11 -12.86
CA THR A 46 -6.48 17.91 -11.51
C THR A 46 -6.31 16.45 -11.09
N LEU A 47 -6.64 15.52 -11.97
CA LEU A 47 -6.53 14.09 -11.72
C LEU A 47 -5.07 13.66 -11.54
N LEU A 48 -4.17 14.19 -12.36
CA LEU A 48 -2.73 13.97 -12.23
C LEU A 48 -2.18 14.48 -10.89
N ALA A 49 -2.60 15.67 -10.46
CA ALA A 49 -2.20 16.23 -9.17
C ALA A 49 -2.66 15.35 -8.00
N LEU A 50 -3.92 14.91 -8.01
CA LEU A 50 -4.47 14.02 -6.98
C LEU A 50 -3.72 12.69 -6.91
N MET A 51 -3.44 12.08 -8.08
CA MET A 51 -2.69 10.82 -8.15
C MET A 51 -1.25 10.99 -7.67
N THR A 52 -0.60 12.12 -8.00
CA THR A 52 0.76 12.41 -7.52
C THR A 52 0.79 12.52 -5.99
N ILE A 53 -0.17 13.22 -5.39
CA ILE A 53 -0.30 13.31 -3.92
C ILE A 53 -0.50 11.91 -3.33
N TYR A 54 -1.41 11.11 -3.91
CA TYR A 54 -1.71 9.77 -3.43
C TYR A 54 -0.49 8.85 -3.38
N VAL A 55 0.44 8.96 -4.33
CA VAL A 55 1.68 8.15 -4.37
C VAL A 55 2.78 8.77 -3.52
N SER A 56 2.86 10.10 -3.45
CA SER A 56 3.92 10.81 -2.73
C SER A 56 3.86 10.61 -1.22
N VAL A 57 2.65 10.64 -0.62
CA VAL A 57 2.50 10.49 0.83
C VAL A 57 3.07 9.16 1.35
N PRO A 58 2.67 7.98 0.86
CA PRO A 58 3.23 6.72 1.31
C PRO A 58 4.72 6.57 0.96
N THR A 59 5.18 7.20 -0.12
CA THR A 59 6.61 7.21 -0.47
C THR A 59 7.43 7.96 0.57
N ILE A 60 7.01 9.17 0.96
CA ILE A 60 7.68 9.97 1.99
C ILE A 60 7.70 9.21 3.32
N GLN A 61 6.58 8.61 3.72
CA GLN A 61 6.48 7.82 4.94
C GLN A 61 7.46 6.65 4.92
N GLY A 62 7.49 5.87 3.84
CA GLY A 62 8.40 4.74 3.71
C GLY A 62 9.87 5.12 3.67
N VAL A 63 10.23 6.23 2.99
CA VAL A 63 11.60 6.76 3.01
C VAL A 63 12.01 7.21 4.40
N MET A 64 11.11 7.86 5.15
CA MET A 64 11.37 8.25 6.54
C MET A 64 11.58 7.05 7.44
N ASP A 65 10.77 5.98 7.30
CA ASP A 65 10.93 4.76 8.07
C ASP A 65 12.30 4.11 7.81
N ILE A 66 12.72 4.04 6.55
CA ILE A 66 14.04 3.51 6.17
C ILE A 66 15.17 4.36 6.75
N LYS A 67 15.08 5.69 6.62
CA LYS A 67 16.12 6.62 7.08
C LYS A 67 16.29 6.60 8.59
N ASN A 68 15.18 6.52 9.33
CA ASN A 68 15.18 6.58 10.78
C ASN A 68 15.29 5.19 11.43
N GLY A 69 15.17 4.11 10.65
CA GLY A 69 15.09 2.75 11.18
C GLY A 69 13.88 2.53 12.09
N SER A 70 12.76 3.24 11.81
CA SER A 70 11.56 3.23 12.66
C SER A 70 10.73 1.97 12.39
N TYR A 71 11.15 0.86 12.98
CA TYR A 71 10.46 -0.44 12.91
C TYR A 71 9.97 -0.84 14.29
N ILE A 72 8.72 -1.28 14.38
CA ILE A 72 8.07 -1.68 15.60
C ILE A 72 7.80 -3.18 15.53
N THR A 73 8.17 -3.89 16.59
CA THR A 73 7.85 -5.32 16.75
C THR A 73 6.93 -5.47 17.94
N GLU A 74 5.73 -5.99 17.70
CA GLU A 74 4.71 -6.16 18.74
C GLU A 74 4.08 -7.55 18.64
N TYR A 75 3.65 -8.07 19.80
CA TYR A 75 2.84 -9.28 19.86
C TYR A 75 1.39 -8.90 19.62
N VAL A 76 0.79 -9.47 18.57
CA VAL A 76 -0.53 -9.10 18.10
C VAL A 76 -1.39 -10.31 17.77
N GLU A 77 -2.70 -10.14 17.88
CA GLU A 77 -3.67 -11.02 17.26
C GLU A 77 -4.05 -10.45 15.89
N TYR A 78 -3.99 -11.27 14.85
CA TYR A 78 -4.44 -10.85 13.52
C TYR A 78 -5.51 -11.79 12.97
N TYR A 79 -6.34 -11.23 12.12
CA TYR A 79 -7.32 -11.95 11.34
C TYR A 79 -7.07 -11.73 9.85
N ARG A 80 -6.81 -12.81 9.12
CA ARG A 80 -6.75 -12.81 7.66
C ARG A 80 -7.97 -13.52 7.11
N SER A 81 -8.86 -12.78 6.45
CA SER A 81 -10.02 -13.38 5.80
C SER A 81 -9.60 -14.14 4.54
N ASP A 82 -10.21 -15.30 4.34
CA ASP A 82 -10.09 -16.07 3.11
C ASP A 82 -11.07 -15.52 2.06
N GLU A 83 -11.04 -14.20 1.82
CA GLU A 83 -11.84 -13.62 0.77
C GLU A 83 -11.23 -13.92 -0.61
N SER A 84 -11.46 -15.16 -1.06
CA SER A 84 -11.29 -15.56 -2.46
C SER A 84 -12.14 -14.72 -3.44
N ASN A 85 -12.99 -13.86 -2.93
CA ASN A 85 -13.89 -12.99 -3.69
C ASN A 85 -13.26 -11.68 -4.19
N THR A 86 -12.05 -11.35 -3.82
CA THR A 86 -11.36 -10.18 -4.36
C THR A 86 -10.62 -10.44 -5.68
N ARG A 87 -11.06 -11.44 -6.44
CA ARG A 87 -10.51 -11.79 -7.77
C ARG A 87 -10.58 -10.64 -8.80
N ASN A 88 -11.30 -9.57 -8.51
CA ASN A 88 -11.54 -8.47 -9.44
C ASN A 88 -10.86 -7.14 -9.07
N SER A 89 -10.12 -7.02 -7.99
CA SER A 89 -9.37 -5.80 -7.74
C SER A 89 -7.94 -5.92 -8.27
N LEU A 90 -7.71 -5.30 -9.41
CA LEU A 90 -6.37 -5.07 -9.99
C LEU A 90 -5.41 -4.32 -9.03
N VAL A 91 -5.91 -3.87 -7.89
CA VAL A 91 -5.20 -3.09 -6.87
C VAL A 91 -5.56 -3.59 -5.47
N ALA A 92 -5.62 -4.91 -5.27
CA ALA A 92 -5.72 -5.45 -3.92
C ALA A 92 -4.40 -5.17 -3.19
N SER A 93 -4.32 -4.03 -2.52
CA SER A 93 -3.36 -3.88 -1.45
C SER A 93 -3.82 -4.84 -0.35
N GLU A 94 -3.20 -6.01 -0.28
CA GLU A 94 -3.43 -6.94 0.81
C GLU A 94 -3.18 -6.19 2.11
N SER A 95 -4.25 -5.95 2.86
CA SER A 95 -4.20 -5.33 4.17
C SER A 95 -4.63 -6.34 5.21
N ILE A 96 -3.94 -6.37 6.33
CA ILE A 96 -4.30 -7.22 7.47
C ILE A 96 -4.72 -6.32 8.61
N GLN A 97 -5.82 -6.68 9.24
CA GLN A 97 -6.25 -6.07 10.47
C GLN A 97 -5.59 -6.79 11.64
N ILE A 98 -4.87 -6.05 12.46
CA ILE A 98 -4.28 -6.54 13.71
C ILE A 98 -4.95 -5.86 14.90
N THR A 99 -5.04 -6.57 16.01
CA THR A 99 -5.47 -6.03 17.30
C THR A 99 -4.27 -6.01 18.23
N LEU A 100 -3.95 -4.84 18.74
CA LEU A 100 -2.89 -4.64 19.72
C LEU A 100 -3.35 -5.05 21.12
N ASN A 101 -2.41 -5.21 22.03
CA ASN A 101 -2.69 -5.61 23.43
C ASN A 101 -3.58 -4.60 24.19
N ASP A 102 -3.59 -3.34 23.76
CA ASP A 102 -4.45 -2.28 24.31
C ASP A 102 -5.87 -2.28 23.72
N GLY A 103 -6.20 -3.23 22.84
CA GLY A 103 -7.48 -3.33 22.13
C GLY A 103 -7.60 -2.42 20.91
N THR A 104 -6.59 -1.63 20.59
CA THR A 104 -6.61 -0.80 19.37
C THR A 104 -6.45 -1.66 18.12
N THR A 105 -7.17 -1.28 17.07
CA THR A 105 -7.13 -1.98 15.79
C THR A 105 -6.31 -1.19 14.79
N LEU A 106 -5.33 -1.84 14.18
CA LEU A 106 -4.43 -1.27 13.19
C LEU A 106 -4.56 -2.01 11.87
N ILE A 107 -4.53 -1.28 10.75
CA ILE A 107 -4.52 -1.87 9.41
C ILE A 107 -3.09 -1.78 8.87
N LEU A 108 -2.46 -2.94 8.69
CA LEU A 108 -1.14 -3.07 8.10
C LEU A 108 -1.24 -3.39 6.61
N LYS A 109 -0.28 -2.90 5.83
CA LYS A 109 -0.23 -3.03 4.37
C LYS A 109 0.87 -4.00 3.96
N GLY A 110 0.73 -4.60 2.76
CA GLY A 110 1.74 -5.50 2.22
C GLY A 110 1.76 -6.85 2.90
N ALA A 111 0.57 -7.42 3.17
CA ALA A 111 0.46 -8.77 3.70
C ALA A 111 1.26 -9.76 2.84
N ARG A 112 2.15 -10.51 3.48
CA ARG A 112 2.95 -11.51 2.81
C ARG A 112 2.08 -12.74 2.53
N LYS A 113 2.32 -13.40 1.38
CA LYS A 113 1.59 -14.61 0.99
C LYS A 113 1.76 -15.78 1.95
N ASP A 114 2.81 -15.73 2.77
CA ASP A 114 3.18 -16.71 3.78
C ASP A 114 2.41 -16.59 5.10
N LEU A 115 1.59 -15.55 5.29
CA LEU A 115 0.74 -15.43 6.47
C LEU A 115 -0.45 -16.39 6.37
N PRO A 116 -0.66 -17.27 7.36
CA PRO A 116 -1.79 -18.19 7.35
C PRO A 116 -3.13 -17.48 7.44
N TYR A 117 -4.16 -18.08 6.84
CA TYR A 117 -5.53 -17.60 6.91
C TYR A 117 -6.15 -17.90 8.29
N GLY A 118 -7.13 -17.10 8.67
CA GLY A 118 -7.84 -17.23 9.94
C GLY A 118 -7.30 -16.31 11.03
N ARG A 119 -7.63 -16.66 12.28
CA ARG A 119 -7.21 -15.92 13.48
C ARG A 119 -5.95 -16.57 14.04
N HIS A 120 -4.88 -15.81 14.14
CA HIS A 120 -3.60 -16.27 14.67
C HIS A 120 -2.97 -15.20 15.54
N THR A 121 -2.03 -15.62 16.38
CA THR A 121 -1.23 -14.74 17.24
C THR A 121 0.24 -14.88 16.92
N GLY A 122 0.99 -13.80 17.07
CA GLY A 122 2.43 -13.83 16.83
C GLY A 122 3.06 -12.45 16.91
N TYR A 123 4.37 -12.43 16.70
CA TYR A 123 5.12 -11.17 16.62
C TYR A 123 5.08 -10.63 15.19
N VAL A 124 4.63 -9.39 15.05
CA VAL A 124 4.63 -8.67 13.77
C VAL A 124 5.63 -7.53 13.86
N THR A 125 6.54 -7.47 12.90
CA THR A 125 7.43 -6.33 12.69
C THR A 125 6.92 -5.52 11.51
N TYR A 126 6.64 -4.24 11.74
CA TYR A 126 6.13 -3.33 10.72
C TYR A 126 6.81 -1.96 10.79
N ALA A 127 6.78 -1.24 9.67
CA ALA A 127 7.28 0.11 9.58
C ALA A 127 6.30 1.08 10.26
N GLU A 128 6.78 1.95 11.14
CA GLU A 128 5.96 2.76 12.04
C GLU A 128 5.00 3.70 11.31
N ARG A 129 5.46 4.37 10.24
CA ARG A 129 4.69 5.40 9.52
C ARG A 129 3.95 4.84 8.31
N SER A 130 4.64 4.07 7.49
CA SER A 130 4.06 3.49 6.27
C SER A 130 3.13 2.32 6.54
N LYS A 131 3.20 1.72 7.76
CA LYS A 131 2.41 0.56 8.19
C LYS A 131 2.61 -0.66 7.27
N VAL A 132 3.80 -0.79 6.69
CA VAL A 132 4.16 -1.93 5.85
C VAL A 132 4.68 -3.06 6.72
N ILE A 133 4.12 -4.26 6.56
CA ILE A 133 4.59 -5.47 7.25
C ILE A 133 5.94 -5.89 6.68
N ILE A 134 6.89 -6.12 7.56
CA ILE A 134 8.25 -6.54 7.22
C ILE A 134 8.43 -8.02 7.49
N GLU A 135 8.01 -8.45 8.68
CA GLU A 135 8.20 -9.82 9.15
C GLU A 135 7.07 -10.21 10.09
N PHE A 136 6.73 -11.48 10.04
CA PHE A 136 5.81 -12.11 10.97
C PHE A 136 6.44 -13.40 11.48
N THR A 137 6.42 -13.58 12.78
CA THR A 137 6.86 -14.81 13.43
C THR A 137 5.71 -15.38 14.21
N GLN A 138 5.12 -16.47 13.71
CA GLN A 138 4.07 -17.19 14.42
C GLN A 138 4.66 -17.80 15.69
N GLN A 139 3.98 -17.61 16.81
CA GLN A 139 4.29 -18.36 18.01
C GLN A 139 3.41 -19.59 17.99
N ASP A 140 4.00 -20.75 17.71
CA ASP A 140 3.31 -22.02 17.86
C ASP A 140 2.90 -22.12 19.34
N SER A 141 1.57 -22.13 19.59
CA SER A 141 1.04 -22.45 20.91
C SER A 141 1.37 -23.91 21.20
N GLN A 142 2.39 -24.12 22.02
CA GLN A 142 2.62 -25.40 22.68
C GLN A 142 1.48 -25.73 23.63
#